data_aea3fb2e19d4952949139a55d8c6718f
#
_entry.id   aea3fb2e19d4952949139a55d8c6718f
#
_cell.length_a   1.000
_cell.length_b   1.000
_cell.length_c   1.000
_cell.angle_alpha   90.00
_cell.angle_beta   90.00
_cell.angle_gamma   90.00
#
_symmetry.space_group_name_H-M   'P 1'
#
loop_
_entity.id
_entity.type
_entity.pdbx_description
1 polymer ?
#
loop_
_entity_poly.entity_id
_entity_poly.type
_entity_poly.pdbx_seq_one_letter_code
_entity_poly.pdbx_strand_id
1 'polypeptide(L)'
;MLNLAKFNWQRDPHNPILPPGLAGTYDCRGCMNPFVLRVGSEYRLYYSGVDADGYHRICLATAPVAEATSFTRHGVVLDVGGADDFDGRWCVVPLVHRFGDTWHLYYTGRHRRTGLGLQSFTGIGLATSSDGIHFTRYGHNPVITGDQTAEFPRNRGVAGGGTILEDAQADGTTHYRMYYTLAVGRPSDDVRVDQEKHCAVCRSADGIGWKGHHVILHPRRSVPSEDIAVAAPFVWREPGGYRMIYCGIGTRWGYYSMSQAVSEDGYKWHRGDSDENLTLTPGPAGSWEEQMVEYPSVIREKDKLRLFYCGNGYGATGIGTATAPLPE
;
A
#
# COMPACT_ATOMS: atom_id res chain seq x y z
N MET A 1 6.18 26.48 -1.35
CA MET A 1 6.53 25.09 -0.92
C MET A 1 5.48 24.58 0.03
N LEU A 2 5.01 23.36 -0.17
CA LEU A 2 4.14 22.68 0.78
C LEU A 2 4.87 22.52 2.13
N ASN A 3 4.13 22.71 3.23
CA ASN A 3 4.67 22.58 4.57
C ASN A 3 4.66 21.10 5.01
N LEU A 4 5.72 20.62 5.64
CA LEU A 4 5.81 19.31 6.30
C LEU A 4 5.08 19.27 7.66
N ALA A 5 4.13 20.17 7.91
CA ALA A 5 3.36 20.17 9.15
C ALA A 5 2.81 18.77 9.45
N LYS A 6 3.03 18.29 10.67
CA LYS A 6 2.59 16.98 11.11
C LYS A 6 1.07 16.92 11.20
N PHE A 7 0.50 15.81 10.75
CA PHE A 7 -0.88 15.49 11.07
C PHE A 7 -1.01 15.07 12.53
N ASN A 8 -1.99 15.64 13.21
CA ASN A 8 -2.38 15.19 14.54
C ASN A 8 -3.44 14.09 14.43
N TRP A 9 -2.98 12.86 14.13
CA TRP A 9 -3.87 11.72 13.96
C TRP A 9 -4.54 11.32 15.26
N GLN A 10 -5.87 11.33 15.26
CA GLN A 10 -6.70 10.81 16.34
C GLN A 10 -7.14 9.40 15.96
N ARG A 11 -6.62 8.40 16.67
CA ARG A 11 -6.99 6.99 16.50
C ARG A 11 -8.42 6.76 16.90
N ASP A 12 -9.14 5.94 16.14
CA ASP A 12 -10.50 5.57 16.50
C ASP A 12 -10.48 4.68 17.75
N PRO A 13 -11.32 4.96 18.77
CA PRO A 13 -11.36 4.15 20.00
C PRO A 13 -11.85 2.73 19.80
N HIS A 14 -12.50 2.43 18.67
CA HIS A 14 -13.00 1.09 18.32
C HIS A 14 -12.01 0.27 17.51
N ASN A 15 -10.77 0.76 17.31
CA ASN A 15 -9.75 -0.01 16.60
C ASN A 15 -9.40 -1.33 17.30
N PRO A 16 -9.19 -2.43 16.54
CA PRO A 16 -9.26 -2.51 15.08
C PRO A 16 -10.70 -2.54 14.58
N ILE A 17 -11.01 -1.72 13.56
CA ILE A 17 -12.34 -1.67 12.93
C ILE A 17 -12.66 -2.88 12.05
N LEU A 18 -11.64 -3.59 11.61
CA LEU A 18 -11.74 -4.88 10.91
C LEU A 18 -10.72 -5.86 11.52
N PRO A 19 -11.06 -6.55 12.63
CA PRO A 19 -10.21 -7.58 13.21
C PRO A 19 -10.14 -8.81 12.28
N PRO A 20 -9.23 -9.79 12.50
CA PRO A 20 -9.26 -11.07 11.81
C PRO A 20 -10.63 -11.74 11.90
N GLY A 21 -10.99 -12.48 10.86
CA GLY A 21 -12.26 -13.21 10.79
C GLY A 21 -12.30 -14.41 11.73
N LEU A 22 -13.45 -15.09 11.76
CA LEU A 22 -13.63 -16.31 12.56
C LEU A 22 -12.75 -17.45 12.03
N ALA A 23 -12.44 -18.41 12.89
CA ALA A 23 -11.70 -19.61 12.50
C ALA A 23 -12.35 -20.30 11.28
N GLY A 24 -11.54 -20.67 10.30
CA GLY A 24 -11.99 -21.28 9.04
C GLY A 24 -12.40 -20.30 7.94
N THR A 25 -12.40 -18.99 8.18
CA THR A 25 -12.63 -18.00 7.12
C THR A 25 -11.33 -17.66 6.37
N TYR A 26 -11.48 -17.01 5.22
CA TYR A 26 -10.40 -16.60 4.32
C TYR A 26 -9.47 -15.53 4.89
N ASP A 27 -9.81 -14.92 6.02
CA ASP A 27 -9.08 -13.86 6.71
C ASP A 27 -8.90 -14.13 8.21
N CYS A 28 -9.02 -15.40 8.63
CA CYS A 28 -8.99 -15.78 10.05
C CYS A 28 -7.62 -15.58 10.72
N ARG A 29 -6.54 -15.44 9.97
CA ARG A 29 -5.19 -15.18 10.49
C ARG A 29 -4.70 -13.74 10.30
N GLY A 30 -5.46 -12.91 9.59
CA GLY A 30 -5.11 -11.51 9.42
C GLY A 30 -5.89 -10.79 8.33
N CYS A 31 -6.05 -9.49 8.54
CA CYS A 31 -6.55 -8.52 7.58
C CYS A 31 -5.46 -7.47 7.40
N MET A 32 -4.88 -7.37 6.20
CA MET A 32 -3.69 -6.54 5.95
C MET A 32 -3.82 -5.71 4.67
N ASN A 33 -2.94 -4.73 4.51
CA ASN A 33 -2.80 -3.90 3.31
C ASN A 33 -4.13 -3.24 2.87
N PRO A 34 -4.77 -2.40 3.71
CA PRO A 34 -6.01 -1.76 3.34
C PRO A 34 -5.83 -0.82 2.15
N PHE A 35 -6.76 -0.87 1.21
CA PHE A 35 -6.94 0.13 0.16
C PHE A 35 -8.41 0.54 0.13
N VAL A 36 -8.69 1.81 0.45
CA VAL A 36 -10.07 2.30 0.58
C VAL A 36 -10.39 3.28 -0.52
N LEU A 37 -11.56 3.12 -1.11
CA LEU A 37 -12.17 4.05 -2.06
C LEU A 37 -13.54 4.47 -1.58
N ARG A 38 -13.91 5.72 -1.88
CA ARG A 38 -15.30 6.16 -1.75
C ARG A 38 -16.03 5.95 -3.08
N VAL A 39 -17.11 5.18 -3.05
CA VAL A 39 -17.98 4.92 -4.20
C VAL A 39 -19.41 5.35 -3.81
N GLY A 40 -19.82 6.53 -4.28
CA GLY A 40 -21.10 7.10 -3.88
C GLY A 40 -21.18 7.37 -2.37
N SER A 41 -22.12 6.70 -1.69
CA SER A 41 -22.36 6.82 -0.25
C SER A 41 -21.66 5.75 0.59
N GLU A 42 -20.82 4.89 0.00
CA GLU A 42 -20.09 3.83 0.70
C GLU A 42 -18.58 3.96 0.57
N TYR A 43 -17.86 3.43 1.55
CA TYR A 43 -16.45 3.06 1.45
C TYR A 43 -16.33 1.60 1.01
N ARG A 44 -15.48 1.35 0.02
CA ARG A 44 -15.04 0.01 -0.37
C ARG A 44 -13.62 -0.18 0.13
N LEU A 45 -13.44 -1.09 1.07
CA LEU A 45 -12.16 -1.50 1.63
C LEU A 45 -11.74 -2.80 0.96
N TYR A 46 -10.77 -2.72 0.05
CA TYR A 46 -10.05 -3.88 -0.46
C TYR A 46 -8.89 -4.16 0.48
N TYR A 47 -8.69 -5.43 0.83
CA TYR A 47 -7.64 -5.84 1.76
C TYR A 47 -7.12 -7.24 1.46
N SER A 48 -5.94 -7.57 1.98
CA SER A 48 -5.40 -8.92 1.89
C SER A 48 -5.87 -9.73 3.09
N GLY A 49 -6.71 -10.73 2.87
CA GLY A 49 -7.13 -11.69 3.89
C GLY A 49 -6.17 -12.89 3.93
N VAL A 50 -5.81 -13.35 5.12
CA VAL A 50 -4.91 -14.50 5.35
C VAL A 50 -5.68 -15.65 5.98
N ASP A 51 -5.71 -16.80 5.30
CA ASP A 51 -6.37 -18.00 5.81
C ASP A 51 -5.48 -18.85 6.73
N ALA A 52 -6.05 -19.94 7.25
CA ALA A 52 -5.36 -20.87 8.16
C ALA A 52 -4.10 -21.50 7.53
N ASP A 53 -4.09 -21.71 6.21
CA ASP A 53 -3.00 -22.33 5.46
C ASP A 53 -1.94 -21.30 4.96
N GLY A 54 -2.14 -20.03 5.29
CA GLY A 54 -1.26 -18.93 4.91
C GLY A 54 -1.36 -18.55 3.43
N TYR A 55 -2.48 -18.82 2.77
CA TYR A 55 -2.82 -18.21 1.49
C TYR A 55 -3.33 -16.79 1.72
N HIS A 56 -2.91 -15.89 0.85
CA HIS A 56 -3.35 -14.51 0.89
C HIS A 56 -4.21 -14.21 -0.33
N ARG A 57 -5.38 -13.62 -0.13
CA ARG A 57 -6.36 -13.28 -1.17
C ARG A 57 -6.79 -11.83 -1.05
N ILE A 58 -7.21 -11.24 -2.16
CA ILE A 58 -7.83 -9.92 -2.08
C ILE A 58 -9.31 -10.09 -1.73
N CYS A 59 -9.70 -9.43 -0.66
CA CYS A 59 -11.04 -9.43 -0.10
C CYS A 59 -11.67 -8.04 -0.17
N LEU A 60 -12.99 -7.97 -0.06
CA LEU A 60 -13.77 -6.74 0.00
C LEU A 60 -14.60 -6.68 1.27
N ALA A 61 -14.58 -5.51 1.90
CA ALA A 61 -15.57 -5.11 2.90
C ALA A 61 -16.09 -3.70 2.57
N THR A 62 -17.33 -3.39 2.95
CA THR A 62 -17.93 -2.06 2.73
C THR A 62 -18.50 -1.49 4.01
N ALA A 63 -18.53 -0.15 4.08
CA ALA A 63 -19.18 0.59 5.15
C ALA A 63 -19.90 1.82 4.59
N PRO A 64 -21.06 2.24 5.14
CA PRO A 64 -21.61 3.55 4.82
C PRO A 64 -20.60 4.67 5.17
N VAL A 65 -20.50 5.72 4.35
CA VAL A 65 -19.62 6.86 4.64
C VAL A 65 -19.95 7.50 6.01
N ALA A 66 -21.22 7.48 6.40
CA ALA A 66 -21.67 7.99 7.69
C ALA A 66 -21.21 7.12 8.89
N GLU A 67 -20.87 5.85 8.63
CA GLU A 67 -20.49 4.84 9.63
C GLU A 67 -19.15 4.19 9.24
N ALA A 68 -18.15 5.01 9.02
CA ALA A 68 -16.85 4.61 8.44
C ALA A 68 -16.02 3.60 9.27
N THR A 69 -16.55 3.10 10.37
CA THR A 69 -15.95 2.06 11.24
C THR A 69 -16.74 0.75 11.24
N SER A 70 -17.91 0.71 10.58
CA SER A 70 -18.82 -0.44 10.57
C SER A 70 -18.73 -1.22 9.25
N PHE A 71 -17.63 -1.95 9.05
CA PHE A 71 -17.39 -2.68 7.80
C PHE A 71 -18.10 -4.04 7.78
N THR A 72 -18.85 -4.30 6.70
CA THR A 72 -19.43 -5.60 6.37
C THR A 72 -18.55 -6.32 5.35
N ARG A 73 -18.13 -7.56 5.65
CA ARG A 73 -17.33 -8.41 4.77
C ARG A 73 -18.17 -8.97 3.62
N HIS A 74 -17.65 -8.94 2.40
CA HIS A 74 -18.26 -9.53 1.20
C HIS A 74 -17.51 -10.76 0.67
N GLY A 75 -16.36 -11.08 1.25
CA GLY A 75 -15.58 -12.24 0.84
C GLY A 75 -14.44 -11.92 -0.11
N VAL A 76 -13.96 -12.97 -0.77
CA VAL A 76 -12.84 -12.92 -1.70
C VAL A 76 -13.30 -12.35 -3.04
N VAL A 77 -12.61 -11.32 -3.55
CA VAL A 77 -12.83 -10.72 -4.88
C VAL A 77 -11.74 -11.10 -5.88
N LEU A 78 -10.58 -11.57 -5.41
CA LEU A 78 -9.53 -12.18 -6.23
C LEU A 78 -8.83 -13.26 -5.42
N ASP A 79 -9.02 -14.52 -5.83
CA ASP A 79 -8.33 -15.68 -5.22
C ASP A 79 -6.89 -15.80 -5.74
N VAL A 80 -6.08 -16.70 -5.19
CA VAL A 80 -4.76 -17.06 -5.74
C VAL A 80 -4.86 -17.71 -7.12
N GLY A 81 -3.82 -17.61 -7.92
CA GLY A 81 -3.70 -18.28 -9.20
C GLY A 81 -3.46 -19.78 -9.09
N GLY A 82 -3.27 -20.44 -10.22
CA GLY A 82 -2.85 -21.84 -10.31
C GLY A 82 -1.51 -22.10 -9.65
N ALA A 83 -1.15 -23.37 -9.49
CA ALA A 83 0.07 -23.78 -8.79
C ALA A 83 1.36 -23.22 -9.40
N ASP A 84 1.37 -23.02 -10.73
CA ASP A 84 2.51 -22.54 -11.50
C ASP A 84 2.41 -21.05 -11.87
N ASP A 85 1.33 -20.37 -11.45
CA ASP A 85 1.14 -18.94 -11.69
C ASP A 85 2.03 -18.10 -10.77
N PHE A 86 2.38 -16.88 -11.22
CA PHE A 86 3.21 -15.94 -10.46
C PHE A 86 2.59 -15.55 -9.11
N ASP A 87 1.28 -15.71 -8.97
CA ASP A 87 0.45 -15.36 -7.81
C ASP A 87 -0.22 -16.60 -7.15
N GLY A 88 0.31 -17.79 -7.42
CA GLY A 88 -0.28 -19.04 -6.94
C GLY A 88 -0.26 -19.26 -5.42
N ARG A 89 0.43 -18.42 -4.66
CA ARG A 89 0.48 -18.45 -3.19
C ARG A 89 -0.13 -17.22 -2.55
N TRP A 90 0.19 -16.02 -3.06
CA TRP A 90 -0.31 -14.77 -2.53
C TRP A 90 -0.81 -13.84 -3.64
N CYS A 91 -1.96 -13.26 -3.40
CA CYS A 91 -2.46 -12.02 -3.97
C CYS A 91 -2.55 -11.03 -2.82
N VAL A 92 -1.65 -10.04 -2.75
CA VAL A 92 -1.57 -9.09 -1.64
C VAL A 92 -1.45 -7.65 -2.13
N VAL A 93 -1.63 -6.72 -1.22
CA VAL A 93 -1.41 -5.28 -1.44
C VAL A 93 -2.27 -4.76 -2.59
N PRO A 94 -3.60 -4.78 -2.44
CA PRO A 94 -4.50 -4.27 -3.46
C PRO A 94 -4.31 -2.77 -3.69
N LEU A 95 -4.39 -2.36 -4.96
CA LEU A 95 -4.52 -0.98 -5.41
C LEU A 95 -5.60 -0.96 -6.48
N VAL A 96 -6.67 -0.22 -6.25
CA VAL A 96 -7.81 -0.19 -7.17
C VAL A 96 -7.97 1.20 -7.76
N HIS A 97 -8.11 1.27 -9.06
CA HIS A 97 -8.34 2.53 -9.79
C HIS A 97 -9.34 2.31 -10.92
N ARG A 98 -10.13 3.32 -11.24
CA ARG A 98 -11.11 3.26 -12.32
C ARG A 98 -10.57 3.96 -13.56
N PHE A 99 -10.41 3.22 -14.67
CA PHE A 99 -10.01 3.72 -15.98
C PHE A 99 -11.25 3.76 -16.89
N GLY A 100 -11.81 4.92 -17.11
CA GLY A 100 -13.09 5.04 -17.79
C GLY A 100 -14.18 4.25 -17.07
N ASP A 101 -14.77 3.27 -17.74
CA ASP A 101 -15.81 2.40 -17.15
C ASP A 101 -15.28 1.09 -16.57
N THR A 102 -13.96 0.86 -16.61
CA THR A 102 -13.33 -0.36 -16.14
C THR A 102 -12.59 -0.14 -14.84
N TRP A 103 -12.82 -1.00 -13.85
CA TRP A 103 -12.05 -1.06 -12.63
C TRP A 103 -10.82 -1.93 -12.84
N HIS A 104 -9.66 -1.41 -12.48
CA HIS A 104 -8.39 -2.10 -12.45
C HIS A 104 -7.99 -2.36 -11.00
N LEU A 105 -7.76 -3.61 -10.66
CA LEU A 105 -7.18 -4.05 -9.40
C LEU A 105 -5.76 -4.53 -9.67
N TYR A 106 -4.78 -3.78 -9.17
CA TYR A 106 -3.39 -4.20 -9.13
C TYR A 106 -3.11 -4.89 -7.81
N TYR A 107 -2.28 -5.92 -7.86
CA TYR A 107 -1.95 -6.72 -6.67
C TYR A 107 -0.55 -7.30 -6.80
N THR A 108 0.11 -7.55 -5.68
CA THR A 108 1.41 -8.21 -5.65
C THR A 108 1.22 -9.71 -5.66
N GLY A 109 1.88 -10.39 -6.59
CA GLY A 109 1.90 -11.84 -6.69
C GLY A 109 3.09 -12.46 -5.96
N ARG A 110 2.88 -13.67 -5.41
CA ARG A 110 3.94 -14.54 -4.95
C ARG A 110 3.69 -15.97 -5.39
N HIS A 111 4.70 -16.55 -6.04
CA HIS A 111 4.67 -17.91 -6.50
C HIS A 111 4.77 -18.93 -5.34
N ARG A 112 4.16 -20.11 -5.47
CA ARG A 112 4.20 -21.18 -4.44
C ARG A 112 5.60 -21.69 -4.13
N ARG A 113 6.47 -21.76 -5.14
CA ARG A 113 7.81 -22.36 -5.06
C ARG A 113 8.88 -21.40 -4.58
N THR A 114 8.56 -20.13 -4.37
CA THR A 114 9.55 -19.14 -3.91
C THR A 114 9.68 -19.19 -2.37
N GLY A 115 10.90 -18.96 -1.90
CA GLY A 115 11.17 -18.80 -0.46
C GLY A 115 10.48 -17.59 0.16
N LEU A 116 10.76 -17.29 1.42
CA LEU A 116 10.11 -16.19 2.16
C LEU A 116 10.78 -14.82 1.99
N GLY A 117 11.90 -14.72 1.26
CA GLY A 117 12.62 -13.47 1.04
C GLY A 117 11.89 -12.45 0.15
N LEU A 118 12.36 -11.21 0.12
CA LEU A 118 11.78 -10.12 -0.68
C LEU A 118 11.74 -10.42 -2.18
N GLN A 119 12.71 -11.20 -2.70
CA GLN A 119 12.76 -11.64 -4.09
C GLN A 119 11.59 -12.57 -4.47
N SER A 120 10.85 -13.06 -3.49
CA SER A 120 9.66 -13.90 -3.71
C SER A 120 8.44 -13.12 -4.20
N PHE A 121 8.43 -11.79 -4.12
CA PHE A 121 7.42 -10.91 -4.71
C PHE A 121 7.70 -10.78 -6.22
N THR A 122 7.08 -11.64 -6.99
CA THR A 122 7.46 -11.89 -8.40
C THR A 122 6.96 -10.83 -9.37
N GLY A 123 5.94 -10.06 -9.00
CA GLY A 123 5.43 -8.99 -9.86
C GLY A 123 4.15 -8.36 -9.32
N ILE A 124 3.78 -7.24 -9.94
CA ILE A 124 2.45 -6.65 -9.79
C ILE A 124 1.58 -7.15 -10.94
N GLY A 125 0.50 -7.83 -10.60
CA GLY A 125 -0.52 -8.28 -11.52
C GLY A 125 -1.66 -7.29 -11.66
N LEU A 126 -2.48 -7.50 -12.68
CA LEU A 126 -3.70 -6.75 -12.99
C LEU A 126 -4.88 -7.71 -13.06
N ALA A 127 -6.00 -7.32 -12.47
CA ALA A 127 -7.31 -7.89 -12.74
C ALA A 127 -8.29 -6.75 -13.05
N THR A 128 -9.28 -7.01 -13.89
CA THR A 128 -10.25 -6.01 -14.35
C THR A 128 -11.67 -6.40 -13.98
N SER A 129 -12.54 -5.39 -13.82
CA SER A 129 -13.93 -5.56 -13.48
C SER A 129 -14.80 -4.43 -14.04
N SER A 130 -16.07 -4.69 -14.32
CA SER A 130 -17.06 -3.67 -14.69
C SER A 130 -17.74 -3.04 -13.47
N ASP A 131 -17.74 -3.72 -12.31
CA ASP A 131 -18.47 -3.31 -11.09
C ASP A 131 -17.56 -3.04 -9.88
N GLY A 132 -16.26 -3.40 -9.98
CA GLY A 132 -15.30 -3.30 -8.87
C GLY A 132 -15.48 -4.37 -7.80
N ILE A 133 -16.21 -5.46 -8.09
CA ILE A 133 -16.48 -6.58 -7.17
C ILE A 133 -16.04 -7.90 -7.80
N HIS A 134 -16.44 -8.15 -9.04
CA HIS A 134 -16.13 -9.39 -9.76
C HIS A 134 -14.93 -9.15 -10.69
N PHE A 135 -13.74 -9.52 -10.22
CA PHE A 135 -12.50 -9.29 -10.96
C PHE A 135 -12.07 -10.51 -11.76
N THR A 136 -11.63 -10.26 -12.99
CA THR A 136 -11.01 -11.25 -13.87
C THR A 136 -9.55 -10.90 -14.12
N ARG A 137 -8.63 -11.87 -13.93
CA ARG A 137 -7.20 -11.69 -14.18
C ARG A 137 -6.92 -11.27 -15.60
N TYR A 138 -6.02 -10.32 -15.77
CA TYR A 138 -5.48 -9.97 -17.08
C TYR A 138 -4.59 -11.11 -17.61
N GLY A 139 -4.75 -11.45 -18.88
CA GLY A 139 -4.12 -12.64 -19.48
C GLY A 139 -2.59 -12.56 -19.64
N HIS A 140 -1.99 -11.37 -19.51
CA HIS A 140 -0.55 -11.16 -19.67
C HIS A 140 0.11 -10.65 -18.38
N ASN A 141 -0.26 -11.21 -17.25
CA ASN A 141 0.34 -10.92 -15.94
C ASN A 141 1.73 -11.57 -15.78
N PRO A 142 2.64 -10.95 -14.97
CA PRO A 142 2.52 -9.67 -14.30
C PRO A 142 2.71 -8.47 -15.23
N VAL A 143 2.10 -7.30 -14.92
CA VAL A 143 2.23 -6.05 -15.69
C VAL A 143 3.44 -5.20 -15.27
N ILE A 144 3.96 -5.41 -14.05
CA ILE A 144 5.20 -4.80 -13.55
C ILE A 144 6.05 -5.88 -12.90
N THR A 145 7.35 -5.89 -13.23
CA THR A 145 8.38 -6.76 -12.63
C THR A 145 9.52 -5.94 -12.04
N GLY A 146 10.32 -6.54 -11.15
CA GLY A 146 11.38 -5.82 -10.44
C GLY A 146 12.59 -5.44 -11.27
N ASP A 147 12.72 -5.98 -12.48
CA ASP A 147 13.85 -5.72 -13.40
C ASP A 147 13.63 -4.51 -14.34
N GLN A 148 12.46 -3.87 -14.28
CA GLN A 148 12.13 -2.71 -15.12
C GLN A 148 12.74 -1.40 -14.62
N THR A 149 13.32 -1.37 -13.44
CA THR A 149 14.00 -0.18 -12.88
C THR A 149 15.46 -0.21 -13.22
N ALA A 150 15.95 0.74 -14.04
CA ALA A 150 17.33 0.80 -14.51
C ALA A 150 18.37 0.90 -13.37
N GLU A 151 18.01 1.55 -12.27
CA GLU A 151 18.85 1.72 -11.09
C GLU A 151 19.14 0.39 -10.36
N PHE A 152 18.19 -0.59 -10.45
CA PHE A 152 18.31 -1.90 -9.83
C PHE A 152 17.95 -3.01 -10.83
N PRO A 153 18.81 -3.32 -11.79
CA PRO A 153 18.43 -4.01 -13.03
C PRO A 153 18.30 -5.54 -12.95
N ARG A 154 18.34 -6.22 -11.80
CA ARG A 154 18.24 -7.70 -11.75
C ARG A 154 17.72 -8.24 -10.42
N ASN A 155 16.89 -9.31 -10.50
CA ASN A 155 16.43 -10.15 -9.38
C ASN A 155 15.81 -9.37 -8.23
N ARG A 156 14.90 -8.45 -8.52
CA ARG A 156 14.21 -7.63 -7.54
C ARG A 156 12.76 -8.01 -7.45
N GLY A 157 12.21 -7.92 -6.24
CA GLY A 157 10.80 -8.01 -5.99
C GLY A 157 10.11 -6.66 -6.22
N VAL A 158 8.84 -6.69 -6.55
CA VAL A 158 7.99 -5.51 -6.51
C VAL A 158 6.78 -5.80 -5.65
N ALA A 159 6.37 -4.80 -4.89
CA ALA A 159 5.12 -4.83 -4.16
C ALA A 159 4.32 -3.59 -4.52
N GLY A 160 3.01 -3.72 -4.63
CA GLY A 160 2.11 -2.60 -4.78
C GLY A 160 2.10 -1.70 -3.52
N GLY A 161 0.94 -1.30 -3.07
CA GLY A 161 0.78 -0.56 -1.82
C GLY A 161 1.07 0.91 -1.95
N GLY A 162 0.58 1.50 -3.00
CA GLY A 162 0.68 2.92 -3.25
C GLY A 162 -0.61 3.49 -3.81
N THR A 163 -0.48 4.43 -4.71
CA THR A 163 -1.61 5.16 -5.32
C THR A 163 -1.39 5.29 -6.81
N ILE A 164 -2.49 5.43 -7.57
CA ILE A 164 -2.48 5.93 -8.94
C ILE A 164 -3.02 7.36 -8.94
N LEU A 165 -2.31 8.26 -9.61
CA LEU A 165 -2.75 9.63 -9.89
C LEU A 165 -2.94 9.84 -11.38
N GLU A 166 -3.99 10.58 -11.72
CA GLU A 166 -4.26 11.01 -13.09
C GLU A 166 -3.55 12.32 -13.40
N ASP A 167 -2.90 12.41 -14.55
CA ASP A 167 -2.22 13.61 -15.06
C ASP A 167 -2.85 14.01 -16.39
N ALA A 168 -3.70 15.06 -16.37
CA ALA A 168 -4.24 15.65 -17.57
C ALA A 168 -3.11 16.23 -18.45
N GLN A 169 -3.11 15.89 -19.72
CA GLN A 169 -2.15 16.40 -20.71
C GLN A 169 -2.72 17.58 -21.46
N ALA A 170 -1.84 18.38 -22.06
CA ALA A 170 -2.22 19.56 -22.84
C ALA A 170 -3.05 19.24 -24.09
N ASP A 171 -2.92 18.03 -24.61
CA ASP A 171 -3.69 17.51 -25.76
C ASP A 171 -5.06 16.93 -25.38
N GLY A 172 -5.45 17.02 -24.10
CA GLY A 172 -6.71 16.52 -23.58
C GLY A 172 -6.69 15.01 -23.20
N THR A 173 -5.58 14.32 -23.39
CA THR A 173 -5.42 12.94 -22.92
C THR A 173 -5.11 12.90 -21.43
N THR A 174 -5.29 11.74 -20.81
CA THR A 174 -4.91 11.50 -19.41
C THR A 174 -3.82 10.44 -19.37
N HIS A 175 -2.72 10.76 -18.69
CA HIS A 175 -1.72 9.79 -18.30
C HIS A 175 -1.88 9.47 -16.81
N TYR A 176 -1.27 8.37 -16.40
CA TYR A 176 -1.37 7.86 -15.04
C TYR A 176 0.01 7.68 -14.44
N ARG A 177 0.16 8.00 -13.15
CA ARG A 177 1.35 7.68 -12.36
C ARG A 177 0.98 6.70 -11.28
N MET A 178 1.68 5.54 -11.24
CA MET A 178 1.59 4.59 -10.14
C MET A 178 2.80 4.76 -9.23
N TYR A 179 2.54 4.95 -7.94
CA TYR A 179 3.55 4.90 -6.90
C TYR A 179 3.52 3.50 -6.28
N TYR A 180 4.68 2.87 -6.07
CA TYR A 180 4.77 1.49 -5.63
C TYR A 180 6.06 1.22 -4.84
N THR A 181 6.20 0.01 -4.30
CA THR A 181 7.38 -0.43 -3.57
C THR A 181 8.27 -1.30 -4.45
N LEU A 182 9.56 -0.97 -4.52
CA LEU A 182 10.60 -1.80 -5.10
C LEU A 182 11.38 -2.48 -3.98
N ALA A 183 11.33 -3.82 -3.91
CA ALA A 183 12.06 -4.63 -2.93
C ALA A 183 13.40 -5.03 -3.52
N VAL A 184 14.50 -4.47 -3.00
CA VAL A 184 15.86 -4.71 -3.49
C VAL A 184 16.70 -5.56 -2.55
N GLY A 185 16.21 -5.86 -1.36
CA GLY A 185 16.87 -6.67 -0.36
C GLY A 185 17.31 -8.04 -0.89
N ARG A 186 18.41 -8.54 -0.36
CA ARG A 186 18.98 -9.86 -0.66
C ARG A 186 19.32 -10.56 0.63
N PRO A 187 19.35 -11.91 0.69
CA PRO A 187 19.72 -12.63 1.89
C PRO A 187 21.06 -12.14 2.48
N SER A 188 21.04 -11.72 3.73
CA SER A 188 22.19 -11.15 4.45
C SER A 188 21.94 -11.17 5.94
N ASP A 189 23.02 -11.28 6.74
CA ASP A 189 22.96 -11.11 8.19
C ASP A 189 22.76 -9.64 8.59
N ASP A 190 23.05 -8.69 7.67
CA ASP A 190 22.71 -7.28 7.86
C ASP A 190 21.25 -7.04 7.45
N VAL A 191 20.41 -6.73 8.42
CA VAL A 191 18.98 -6.43 8.21
C VAL A 191 18.75 -5.28 7.23
N ARG A 192 19.68 -4.30 7.15
CA ARG A 192 19.60 -3.19 6.21
C ARG A 192 19.78 -3.63 4.76
N VAL A 193 20.43 -4.76 4.54
CA VAL A 193 20.61 -5.38 3.23
C VAL A 193 19.47 -6.34 2.92
N ASP A 194 19.09 -7.18 3.88
CA ASP A 194 18.04 -8.20 3.70
C ASP A 194 16.65 -7.57 3.48
N GLN A 195 16.30 -6.55 4.24
CA GLN A 195 14.98 -5.93 4.22
C GLN A 195 14.87 -4.66 3.36
N GLU A 196 15.89 -4.31 2.59
CA GLU A 196 15.96 -3.06 1.84
C GLU A 196 14.83 -2.92 0.81
N LYS A 197 14.07 -1.82 0.93
CA LYS A 197 13.00 -1.43 0.00
C LYS A 197 13.09 0.06 -0.31
N HIS A 198 12.56 0.45 -1.47
CA HIS A 198 12.50 1.83 -1.96
C HIS A 198 11.10 2.16 -2.42
N CYS A 199 10.70 3.43 -2.34
CA CYS A 199 9.52 3.89 -3.05
C CYS A 199 9.88 4.25 -4.50
N ALA A 200 9.05 3.83 -5.43
CA ALA A 200 9.24 4.05 -6.85
C ALA A 200 7.98 4.62 -7.51
N VAL A 201 8.12 5.16 -8.71
CA VAL A 201 7.04 5.68 -9.55
C VAL A 201 7.23 5.21 -10.99
N CYS A 202 6.12 4.96 -11.70
CA CYS A 202 6.10 4.69 -13.14
C CYS A 202 4.88 5.38 -13.78
N ARG A 203 4.81 5.38 -15.12
CA ARG A 203 3.75 6.03 -15.89
C ARG A 203 3.11 5.08 -16.88
N SER A 204 1.83 5.32 -17.16
CA SER A 204 1.07 4.62 -18.19
C SER A 204 0.08 5.56 -18.86
N ALA A 205 -0.28 5.26 -20.13
CA ALA A 205 -1.37 5.92 -20.82
C ALA A 205 -2.69 5.13 -20.74
N ASP A 206 -2.63 3.83 -20.41
CA ASP A 206 -3.76 2.90 -20.50
C ASP A 206 -3.99 2.08 -19.22
N GLY A 207 -3.11 2.22 -18.20
CA GLY A 207 -3.17 1.42 -16.99
C GLY A 207 -2.68 -0.03 -17.17
N ILE A 208 -2.12 -0.38 -18.32
CA ILE A 208 -1.61 -1.73 -18.63
C ILE A 208 -0.11 -1.68 -18.88
N GLY A 209 0.31 -0.83 -19.80
CA GLY A 209 1.71 -0.63 -20.18
C GLY A 209 2.40 0.39 -19.28
N TRP A 210 3.06 -0.06 -18.21
CA TRP A 210 3.80 0.80 -17.28
C TRP A 210 5.24 0.98 -17.71
N LYS A 211 5.73 2.23 -17.75
CA LYS A 211 7.06 2.63 -18.26
C LYS A 211 7.68 3.73 -17.41
N GLY A 212 8.99 4.00 -17.62
CA GLY A 212 9.70 5.11 -16.98
C GLY A 212 9.76 4.93 -15.46
N HIS A 213 10.20 3.77 -15.01
CA HIS A 213 10.35 3.41 -13.61
C HIS A 213 11.50 4.18 -12.98
N HIS A 214 11.23 4.92 -11.88
CA HIS A 214 12.21 5.69 -11.12
C HIS A 214 12.05 5.43 -9.64
N VAL A 215 13.17 5.31 -8.93
CA VAL A 215 13.19 5.37 -7.46
C VAL A 215 13.03 6.83 -7.02
N ILE A 216 12.11 7.07 -6.11
CA ILE A 216 11.79 8.41 -5.61
C ILE A 216 12.14 8.61 -4.13
N LEU A 217 12.20 7.53 -3.36
CA LEU A 217 12.70 7.54 -1.97
C LEU A 217 13.62 6.35 -1.72
N HIS A 218 14.74 6.63 -1.08
CA HIS A 218 15.67 5.64 -0.53
C HIS A 218 15.64 5.65 1.00
N PRO A 219 15.98 4.54 1.68
CA PRO A 219 16.25 4.55 3.12
C PRO A 219 17.28 5.62 3.47
N ARG A 220 17.08 6.33 4.57
CA ARG A 220 18.07 7.30 5.09
C ARG A 220 18.87 6.67 6.21
N ARG A 221 20.08 6.22 5.92
CA ARG A 221 20.93 5.45 6.87
C ARG A 221 21.24 6.19 8.19
N SER A 222 21.08 7.51 8.21
CA SER A 222 21.25 8.36 9.40
C SER A 222 19.96 8.59 10.21
N VAL A 223 18.80 8.09 9.75
CA VAL A 223 17.48 8.33 10.37
C VAL A 223 16.92 7.02 10.90
N PRO A 224 16.95 6.77 12.22
CA PRO A 224 16.63 5.46 12.81
C PRO A 224 15.20 4.96 12.58
N SER A 225 14.27 5.81 12.16
CA SER A 225 12.90 5.40 11.81
C SER A 225 12.76 4.78 10.42
N GLU A 226 13.76 4.99 9.53
CA GLU A 226 13.71 4.53 8.14
C GLU A 226 15.09 4.14 7.57
N ASP A 227 16.06 3.76 8.42
CA ASP A 227 17.41 3.42 8.01
C ASP A 227 17.52 2.02 7.37
N ILE A 228 16.48 1.23 7.39
CA ILE A 228 16.41 -0.12 6.80
C ILE A 228 15.68 -0.09 5.47
N ALA A 229 14.44 0.43 5.44
CA ALA A 229 13.59 0.41 4.26
C ALA A 229 12.59 1.57 4.24
N VAL A 230 12.11 1.92 3.02
CA VAL A 230 10.93 2.77 2.79
C VAL A 230 9.98 2.07 1.81
N ALA A 231 8.67 2.11 2.07
CA ALA A 231 7.69 1.31 1.34
C ALA A 231 6.29 1.93 1.36
N ALA A 232 5.36 1.37 0.60
CA ALA A 232 3.93 1.67 0.58
C ALA A 232 3.62 3.19 0.45
N PRO A 233 4.09 3.86 -0.63
CA PRO A 233 3.92 5.29 -0.83
C PRO A 233 2.48 5.63 -1.23
N PHE A 234 1.67 6.16 -0.31
CA PHE A 234 0.34 6.67 -0.61
C PHE A 234 0.39 8.17 -0.89
N VAL A 235 0.12 8.57 -2.12
CA VAL A 235 0.29 9.93 -2.63
C VAL A 235 -1.04 10.55 -2.99
N TRP A 236 -1.24 11.83 -2.66
CA TRP A 236 -2.37 12.63 -3.13
C TRP A 236 -1.94 14.04 -3.50
N ARG A 237 -2.83 14.75 -4.23
CA ARG A 237 -2.62 16.15 -4.59
C ARG A 237 -3.08 17.07 -3.48
N GLU A 238 -2.32 18.14 -3.26
CA GLU A 238 -2.69 19.29 -2.44
C GLU A 238 -2.49 20.58 -3.25
N PRO A 239 -3.08 21.71 -2.82
CA PRO A 239 -2.77 23.00 -3.43
C PRO A 239 -1.25 23.25 -3.40
N GLY A 240 -0.65 23.43 -4.57
CA GLY A 240 0.80 23.69 -4.72
C GLY A 240 1.69 22.45 -4.82
N GLY A 241 1.13 21.22 -4.93
CA GLY A 241 1.95 20.02 -5.18
C GLY A 241 1.34 18.71 -4.71
N TYR A 242 2.15 17.89 -4.06
CA TYR A 242 1.82 16.53 -3.67
C TYR A 242 2.26 16.25 -2.24
N ARG A 243 1.48 15.46 -1.53
CA ARG A 243 1.85 14.90 -0.25
C ARG A 243 1.85 13.38 -0.33
N MET A 244 2.76 12.76 0.43
CA MET A 244 2.89 11.32 0.57
C MET A 244 2.87 10.95 2.03
N ILE A 245 2.16 9.88 2.39
CA ILE A 245 2.44 9.06 3.57
C ILE A 245 3.07 7.77 3.08
N TYR A 246 4.16 7.35 3.69
CA TYR A 246 4.86 6.11 3.39
C TYR A 246 5.28 5.39 4.66
N CYS A 247 5.60 4.12 4.56
CA CYS A 247 6.11 3.32 5.66
C CYS A 247 7.64 3.36 5.70
N GLY A 248 8.21 3.59 6.89
CA GLY A 248 9.64 3.41 7.17
C GLY A 248 9.87 2.19 8.05
N ILE A 249 10.89 1.37 7.75
CA ILE A 249 11.45 0.39 8.67
C ILE A 249 12.79 0.92 9.13
N GLY A 250 12.99 0.95 10.44
CA GLY A 250 14.24 1.42 10.99
C GLY A 250 14.62 0.76 12.30
N THR A 251 15.87 0.97 12.71
CA THR A 251 16.44 0.41 13.94
C THR A 251 15.75 0.91 15.20
N ARG A 252 14.99 2.03 15.10
CA ARG A 252 14.25 2.60 16.23
C ARG A 252 13.18 1.64 16.78
N TRP A 253 12.44 0.95 15.91
CA TRP A 253 11.38 0.00 16.31
C TRP A 253 11.60 -1.41 15.77
N GLY A 254 12.49 -1.60 14.81
CA GLY A 254 12.68 -2.88 14.11
C GLY A 254 11.57 -3.24 13.11
N TYR A 255 10.47 -2.47 13.11
CA TYR A 255 9.28 -2.67 12.29
C TYR A 255 8.82 -1.34 11.66
N TYR A 256 7.65 -1.36 11.02
CA TYR A 256 7.08 -0.22 10.32
C TYR A 256 6.54 0.86 11.25
N SER A 257 6.84 2.10 10.88
CA SER A 257 6.14 3.32 11.28
C SER A 257 5.78 4.13 10.05
N MET A 258 4.95 5.15 10.17
CA MET A 258 4.57 5.99 9.04
C MET A 258 5.25 7.35 9.10
N SER A 259 5.75 7.76 7.96
CA SER A 259 6.37 9.05 7.71
C SER A 259 5.66 9.76 6.57
N GLN A 260 5.91 11.06 6.42
CA GLN A 260 5.37 11.87 5.33
C GLN A 260 6.46 12.57 4.53
N ALA A 261 6.13 12.93 3.30
CA ALA A 261 6.94 13.74 2.42
C ALA A 261 6.07 14.67 1.58
N VAL A 262 6.64 15.77 1.11
CA VAL A 262 5.99 16.73 0.20
C VAL A 262 6.81 16.91 -1.07
N SER A 263 6.14 17.24 -2.18
CA SER A 263 6.76 17.42 -3.49
C SER A 263 5.98 18.44 -4.32
N GLU A 264 6.68 19.20 -5.17
CA GLU A 264 6.06 20.09 -6.15
C GLU A 264 5.70 19.37 -7.45
N ASP A 265 6.46 18.33 -7.81
CA ASP A 265 6.35 17.61 -9.10
C ASP A 265 5.90 16.13 -8.97
N GLY A 266 5.89 15.57 -7.74
CA GLY A 266 5.59 14.17 -7.47
C GLY A 266 6.76 13.21 -7.76
N TYR A 267 7.96 13.73 -8.06
CA TYR A 267 9.18 12.96 -8.31
C TYR A 267 10.27 13.27 -7.31
N LYS A 268 10.47 14.54 -6.97
CA LYS A 268 11.46 14.99 -5.98
C LYS A 268 10.75 15.28 -4.67
N TRP A 269 11.13 14.54 -3.62
CA TRP A 269 10.42 14.56 -2.34
C TRP A 269 11.26 15.14 -1.23
N HIS A 270 10.69 16.05 -0.47
CA HIS A 270 11.26 16.62 0.74
C HIS A 270 10.67 15.93 1.98
N ARG A 271 11.55 15.47 2.91
CA ARG A 271 11.23 14.69 4.11
C ARG A 271 11.64 15.36 5.43
N GLY A 272 12.31 16.54 5.39
CA GLY A 272 13.01 17.08 6.56
C GLY A 272 14.32 16.32 6.86
N ASP A 273 15.07 16.77 7.85
CA ASP A 273 16.44 16.30 8.08
C ASP A 273 16.55 15.13 9.09
N SER A 274 15.49 14.85 9.81
CA SER A 274 15.46 13.82 10.88
C SER A 274 14.11 13.12 10.95
N ASP A 275 13.71 12.64 12.11
CA ASP A 275 12.40 12.07 12.42
C ASP A 275 11.23 13.10 12.45
N GLU A 276 11.46 14.34 12.00
CA GLU A 276 10.44 15.38 11.89
C GLU A 276 9.29 15.00 10.97
N ASN A 277 9.58 14.11 10.00
CA ASN A 277 8.61 13.59 9.06
C ASN A 277 7.74 12.45 9.59
N LEU A 278 8.00 11.93 10.80
CA LEU A 278 7.15 10.91 11.42
C LEU A 278 5.73 11.45 11.61
N THR A 279 4.73 10.69 11.15
CA THR A 279 3.33 11.09 11.19
C THR A 279 2.44 10.15 12.02
N LEU A 280 2.65 8.82 11.94
CA LEU A 280 2.01 7.84 12.80
C LEU A 280 3.03 6.80 13.25
N THR A 281 3.18 6.64 14.56
CA THR A 281 4.12 5.68 15.18
C THR A 281 3.35 4.52 15.81
N PRO A 282 4.01 3.40 16.16
CA PRO A 282 3.39 2.35 16.94
C PRO A 282 2.64 2.88 18.17
N GLY A 283 1.60 2.18 18.56
CA GLY A 283 0.76 2.53 19.69
C GLY A 283 1.40 2.20 21.06
N PRO A 284 0.68 2.45 22.16
CA PRO A 284 1.17 2.11 23.50
C PRO A 284 1.28 0.59 23.68
N ALA A 285 2.12 0.18 24.64
CA ALA A 285 2.30 -1.23 25.01
C ALA A 285 0.95 -1.90 25.35
N GLY A 286 0.74 -3.12 24.88
CA GLY A 286 -0.50 -3.87 25.02
C GLY A 286 -1.57 -3.53 24.00
N SER A 287 -1.35 -2.53 23.11
CA SER A 287 -2.31 -2.23 22.04
C SER A 287 -2.16 -3.16 20.84
N TRP A 288 -3.20 -3.23 20.02
CA TRP A 288 -3.24 -4.01 18.77
C TRP A 288 -2.19 -3.54 17.73
N GLU A 289 -1.58 -2.38 17.92
CA GLU A 289 -0.60 -1.72 17.04
C GLU A 289 0.69 -1.32 17.78
N GLU A 290 1.01 -1.96 18.91
CA GLU A 290 2.19 -1.61 19.74
C GLU A 290 3.54 -1.82 19.04
N GLN A 291 3.61 -2.74 18.06
CA GLN A 291 4.85 -3.10 17.36
C GLN A 291 5.01 -2.34 16.05
N MET A 292 3.92 -2.16 15.30
CA MET A 292 3.95 -1.55 13.98
C MET A 292 2.63 -0.93 13.56
N VAL A 293 2.74 0.04 12.66
CA VAL A 293 1.65 0.62 11.86
C VAL A 293 2.11 0.70 10.41
N GLU A 294 1.32 0.17 9.46
CA GLU A 294 1.74 0.07 8.07
C GLU A 294 0.61 0.13 7.05
N TYR A 295 0.98 0.28 5.77
CA TYR A 295 0.10 0.35 4.59
C TYR A 295 -0.97 1.43 4.70
N PRO A 296 -0.56 2.71 4.58
CA PRO A 296 -1.51 3.82 4.62
C PRO A 296 -2.47 3.79 3.43
N SER A 297 -3.75 4.02 3.70
CA SER A 297 -4.76 4.37 2.70
C SER A 297 -5.51 5.59 3.19
N VAL A 298 -5.42 6.71 2.47
CA VAL A 298 -5.95 7.99 2.92
C VAL A 298 -7.15 8.40 2.09
N ILE A 299 -8.23 8.78 2.77
CA ILE A 299 -9.42 9.37 2.16
C ILE A 299 -9.55 10.83 2.63
N ARG A 300 -9.75 11.74 1.68
CA ARG A 300 -10.14 13.12 1.97
C ARG A 300 -11.65 13.18 2.17
N GLU A 301 -12.09 13.44 3.38
CA GLU A 301 -13.46 13.78 3.75
C GLU A 301 -13.66 15.31 3.65
N LYS A 302 -14.86 15.81 3.95
CA LYS A 302 -15.20 17.22 3.80
C LYS A 302 -14.26 18.16 4.58
N ASP A 303 -13.97 17.80 5.81
CA ASP A 303 -13.29 18.64 6.82
C ASP A 303 -12.04 18.00 7.43
N LYS A 304 -11.72 16.76 7.03
CA LYS A 304 -10.61 15.97 7.60
C LYS A 304 -10.06 14.96 6.60
N LEU A 305 -8.88 14.43 6.94
CA LEU A 305 -8.35 13.21 6.36
C LEU A 305 -8.73 12.03 7.23
N ARG A 306 -9.01 10.90 6.62
CA ARG A 306 -9.13 9.60 7.27
C ARG A 306 -8.05 8.67 6.74
N LEU A 307 -7.27 8.11 7.64
CA LEU A 307 -6.23 7.13 7.37
C LEU A 307 -6.73 5.75 7.80
N PHE A 308 -6.61 4.76 6.91
CA PHE A 308 -6.75 3.34 7.22
C PHE A 308 -5.37 2.71 7.19
N TYR A 309 -5.12 1.76 8.09
CA TYR A 309 -3.81 1.11 8.24
C TYR A 309 -3.95 -0.23 8.94
N CYS A 310 -2.93 -1.09 8.89
CA CYS A 310 -2.91 -2.32 9.67
C CYS A 310 -1.90 -2.27 10.81
N GLY A 311 -2.15 -3.10 11.84
CA GLY A 311 -1.37 -3.17 13.06
C GLY A 311 -0.36 -4.31 13.08
N ASN A 312 -0.12 -4.87 14.28
CA ASN A 312 0.93 -5.86 14.55
C ASN A 312 0.90 -7.07 13.62
N GLY A 313 2.09 -7.63 13.37
CA GLY A 313 2.27 -8.85 12.60
C GLY A 313 1.78 -8.72 11.15
N TYR A 314 2.00 -7.55 10.53
CA TYR A 314 1.55 -7.24 9.16
C TYR A 314 0.02 -7.36 9.00
N GLY A 315 -0.75 -6.97 10.02
CA GLY A 315 -2.22 -7.08 10.03
C GLY A 315 -2.78 -8.36 10.66
N ALA A 316 -1.94 -9.14 11.37
CA ALA A 316 -2.43 -10.25 12.19
C ALA A 316 -3.40 -9.79 13.29
N THR A 317 -3.32 -8.53 13.69
CA THR A 317 -4.25 -7.89 14.63
C THR A 317 -5.39 -7.11 13.95
N GLY A 318 -5.38 -7.01 12.61
CA GLY A 318 -6.45 -6.38 11.84
C GLY A 318 -6.12 -5.00 11.27
N ILE A 319 -7.18 -4.31 10.83
CA ILE A 319 -7.13 -2.97 10.22
C ILE A 319 -7.81 -1.96 11.14
N GLY A 320 -7.19 -0.81 11.30
CA GLY A 320 -7.71 0.33 12.05
C GLY A 320 -7.81 1.61 11.23
N THR A 321 -8.29 2.66 11.89
CA THR A 321 -8.43 4.00 11.29
C THR A 321 -8.05 5.10 12.26
N ALA A 322 -7.60 6.22 11.72
CA ALA A 322 -7.36 7.46 12.42
C ALA A 322 -7.83 8.65 11.58
N THR A 323 -8.16 9.77 12.20
CA THR A 323 -8.55 11.00 11.50
C THR A 323 -7.66 12.16 11.91
N ALA A 324 -7.43 13.11 11.00
CA ALA A 324 -6.74 14.37 11.27
C ALA A 324 -7.44 15.52 10.52
N PRO A 325 -7.41 16.75 11.06
CA PRO A 325 -7.85 17.94 10.34
C PRO A 325 -7.14 18.05 8.98
N LEU A 326 -7.79 18.68 8.00
CA LEU A 326 -7.11 19.06 6.76
C LEU A 326 -5.95 20.01 7.08
N PRO A 327 -4.81 19.92 6.39
CA PRO A 327 -3.76 20.94 6.53
C PRO A 327 -4.28 22.31 6.09
N GLU A 328 -3.89 23.32 6.84
CA GLU A 328 -4.20 24.74 6.52
C GLU A 328 -3.47 25.21 5.26
#